data_4c12bca4b5c0c411033dd700df72627f
#
_entry.id   4c12bca4b5c0c411033dd700df72627f
#
_cell.length_a   1.000
_cell.length_b   1.000
_cell.length_c   1.000
_cell.angle_alpha   90.00
_cell.angle_beta   90.00
_cell.angle_gamma   90.00
#
_symmetry.space_group_name_H-M   'P 1'
#
loop_
_entity.id
_entity.type
_entity.pdbx_description
1 polymer ?
#
loop_
_entity_poly.entity_id
_entity_poly.type
_entity_poly.pdbx_seq_one_letter_code
_entity_poly.pdbx_strand_id
1 'polypeptide(L)'
;MAPLKLIYFDIPGKAEAIRLCASVGKVDFEDVRISRERFAEMKEQGALPYGQVPALDVGAGRMLAQSSAILRYVATLGGLHPSDPLEAARIDSIMSEEEDFFSGITISRYSARFGYGHMDDEFRAEVRKNLNDEILPKHLRFLEGLLADSKTGWLAGTEKPSAADFVFVPRLRWLVSGANDGIDGNLLDGYPKVKELIAKLMALPEVVEWYAKNPPPQ
;
A
#
# COMPACT_ATOMS: atom_id res chain seq x y z
N MET A 1 -11.28 19.66 14.80
CA MET A 1 -11.67 18.24 14.62
C MET A 1 -10.84 17.43 15.59
N ALA A 2 -11.36 16.30 16.10
CA ALA A 2 -10.52 15.37 16.85
C ALA A 2 -9.39 14.87 15.93
N PRO A 3 -8.17 14.62 16.46
CA PRO A 3 -7.07 14.11 15.65
C PRO A 3 -7.46 12.74 15.05
N LEU A 4 -7.05 12.51 13.80
CA LEU A 4 -7.19 11.21 13.15
C LEU A 4 -6.32 10.18 13.90
N LYS A 5 -6.79 8.94 14.06
CA LYS A 5 -5.99 7.87 14.64
C LYS A 5 -5.92 6.69 13.69
N LEU A 6 -4.73 6.44 13.15
CA LEU A 6 -4.49 5.29 12.29
C LEU A 6 -4.11 4.08 13.16
N ILE A 7 -4.95 3.08 13.16
CA ILE A 7 -4.79 1.87 13.98
C ILE A 7 -4.24 0.75 13.08
N TYR A 8 -3.04 0.27 13.39
CA TYR A 8 -2.41 -0.84 12.68
C TYR A 8 -1.38 -1.55 13.57
N PHE A 9 -0.85 -2.67 13.09
CA PHE A 9 0.29 -3.34 13.73
C PHE A 9 1.57 -2.51 13.65
N ASP A 10 2.53 -2.83 14.51
CA ASP A 10 3.87 -2.22 14.48
C ASP A 10 4.74 -2.79 13.36
N ILE A 11 4.25 -2.66 12.15
CA ILE A 11 4.91 -3.01 10.88
C ILE A 11 4.48 -2.00 9.80
N PRO A 12 5.23 -1.84 8.71
CA PRO A 12 4.80 -1.03 7.57
C PRO A 12 3.47 -1.51 6.97
N GLY A 13 3.44 -2.67 6.38
CA GLY A 13 2.26 -3.34 5.82
C GLY A 13 1.38 -2.43 4.97
N LYS A 14 0.05 -2.65 5.03
CA LYS A 14 -0.93 -1.84 4.29
C LYS A 14 -1.14 -0.42 4.86
N ALA A 15 -0.67 -0.14 6.09
CA ALA A 15 -0.75 1.20 6.66
C ALA A 15 0.35 2.14 6.16
N GLU A 16 1.45 1.63 5.62
CA GLU A 16 2.59 2.46 5.22
C GLU A 16 2.24 3.48 4.14
N ALA A 17 1.44 3.09 3.16
CA ALA A 17 0.93 3.99 2.14
C ALA A 17 0.19 5.20 2.76
N ILE A 18 -0.61 4.94 3.79
CA ILE A 18 -1.41 5.95 4.50
C ILE A 18 -0.48 6.88 5.29
N ARG A 19 0.51 6.32 6.00
CA ARG A 19 1.48 7.07 6.80
C ARG A 19 2.30 8.03 5.93
N LEU A 20 2.85 7.53 4.82
CA LEU A 20 3.62 8.35 3.88
C LEU A 20 2.77 9.41 3.21
N CYS A 21 1.55 9.06 2.79
CA CYS A 21 0.61 10.01 2.22
C CYS A 21 0.23 11.12 3.20
N ALA A 22 -0.05 10.78 4.46
CA ALA A 22 -0.34 11.76 5.51
C ALA A 22 0.85 12.69 5.77
N SER A 23 2.07 12.13 5.82
CA SER A 23 3.30 12.94 6.02
C SER A 23 3.50 13.93 4.89
N VAL A 24 3.42 13.51 3.63
CA VAL A 24 3.59 14.38 2.45
C VAL A 24 2.45 15.37 2.32
N GLY A 25 1.21 14.95 2.59
CA GLY A 25 0.02 15.80 2.58
C GLY A 25 -0.12 16.70 3.81
N LYS A 26 0.80 16.60 4.79
CA LYS A 26 0.77 17.34 6.06
C LYS A 26 -0.57 17.19 6.81
N VAL A 27 -1.10 15.98 6.78
CA VAL A 27 -2.31 15.58 7.50
C VAL A 27 -1.90 15.05 8.87
N ASP A 28 -2.30 15.73 9.92
CA ASP A 28 -1.99 15.32 11.29
C ASP A 28 -2.77 14.06 11.69
N PHE A 29 -2.08 13.08 12.23
CA PHE A 29 -2.67 11.85 12.74
C PHE A 29 -1.82 11.25 13.88
N GLU A 30 -2.49 10.48 14.73
CA GLU A 30 -1.86 9.61 15.73
C GLU A 30 -1.65 8.21 15.11
N ASP A 31 -0.41 7.72 15.05
CA ASP A 31 -0.09 6.37 14.57
C ASP A 31 -0.21 5.37 15.73
N VAL A 32 -1.40 4.80 15.91
CA VAL A 32 -1.72 3.86 16.99
C VAL A 32 -1.28 2.45 16.60
N ARG A 33 -0.11 2.05 17.09
CA ARG A 33 0.46 0.72 16.84
C ARG A 33 -0.05 -0.27 17.89
N ILE A 34 -0.66 -1.36 17.44
CA ILE A 34 -1.29 -2.35 18.31
C ILE A 34 -0.61 -3.72 18.22
N SER A 35 -0.65 -4.48 19.32
CA SER A 35 -0.25 -5.89 19.35
C SER A 35 -1.32 -6.80 18.73
N ARG A 36 -0.97 -8.08 18.51
CA ARG A 36 -1.93 -9.08 18.03
C ARG A 36 -3.01 -9.37 19.03
N GLU A 37 -2.68 -9.34 20.32
CA GLU A 37 -3.62 -9.52 21.44
C GLU A 37 -4.63 -8.38 21.45
N ARG A 38 -4.15 -7.13 21.35
CA ARG A 38 -5.03 -5.96 21.29
C ARG A 38 -5.94 -5.99 20.05
N PHE A 39 -5.44 -6.44 18.93
CA PHE A 39 -6.25 -6.65 17.73
C PHE A 39 -7.36 -7.68 17.96
N ALA A 40 -7.07 -8.81 18.62
CA ALA A 40 -8.06 -9.83 18.94
C ALA A 40 -9.16 -9.27 19.86
N GLU A 41 -8.80 -8.54 20.92
CA GLU A 41 -9.75 -7.87 21.81
C GLU A 41 -10.66 -6.89 21.05
N MET A 42 -10.09 -6.04 20.19
CA MET A 42 -10.86 -5.07 19.40
C MET A 42 -11.84 -5.77 18.46
N LYS A 43 -11.44 -6.91 17.91
CA LYS A 43 -12.28 -7.72 17.03
C LYS A 43 -13.45 -8.35 17.80
N GLU A 44 -13.21 -8.91 18.98
CA GLU A 44 -14.26 -9.46 19.87
C GLU A 44 -15.26 -8.39 20.33
N GLN A 45 -14.76 -7.19 20.60
CA GLN A 45 -15.58 -6.04 20.98
C GLN A 45 -16.38 -5.43 19.81
N GLY A 46 -16.20 -5.90 18.58
CA GLY A 46 -16.83 -5.32 17.40
C GLY A 46 -16.36 -3.89 17.09
N ALA A 47 -15.18 -3.48 17.60
CA ALA A 47 -14.64 -2.13 17.44
C ALA A 47 -14.10 -1.86 16.02
N LEU A 48 -13.91 -2.89 15.21
CA LEU A 48 -13.37 -2.80 13.85
C LEU A 48 -14.45 -3.14 12.82
N PRO A 49 -14.79 -2.25 11.86
CA PRO A 49 -15.95 -2.41 10.97
C PRO A 49 -15.99 -3.75 10.21
N TYR A 50 -14.84 -4.28 9.79
CA TYR A 50 -14.74 -5.58 9.10
C TYR A 50 -13.86 -6.57 9.85
N GLY A 51 -13.64 -6.35 11.17
CA GLY A 51 -12.72 -7.17 11.97
C GLY A 51 -11.29 -7.15 11.44
N GLN A 52 -10.86 -6.06 10.82
CA GLN A 52 -9.56 -5.91 10.16
C GLN A 52 -8.92 -4.55 10.45
N VAL A 53 -7.58 -4.52 10.30
CA VAL A 53 -6.78 -3.30 10.26
C VAL A 53 -6.03 -3.22 8.92
N PRO A 54 -5.67 -2.02 8.40
CA PRO A 54 -5.76 -0.72 9.06
C PRO A 54 -7.21 -0.25 9.25
N ALA A 55 -7.41 0.49 10.33
CA ALA A 55 -8.63 1.25 10.58
C ALA A 55 -8.26 2.69 10.94
N LEU A 56 -9.09 3.65 10.57
CA LEU A 56 -8.89 5.07 10.86
C LEU A 56 -10.06 5.59 11.67
N ASP A 57 -9.81 5.98 12.92
CA ASP A 57 -10.75 6.73 13.73
C ASP A 57 -10.75 8.20 13.27
N VAL A 58 -11.88 8.64 12.76
CA VAL A 58 -12.07 10.03 12.30
C VAL A 58 -12.81 10.89 13.33
N GLY A 59 -12.93 10.38 14.56
CA GLY A 59 -13.62 11.03 15.68
C GLY A 59 -15.12 10.83 15.68
N ALA A 60 -15.75 11.22 16.77
CA ALA A 60 -17.19 11.09 17.02
C ALA A 60 -17.73 9.64 16.84
N GLY A 61 -16.94 8.63 17.21
CA GLY A 61 -17.30 7.23 17.10
C GLY A 61 -17.33 6.68 15.66
N ARG A 62 -16.77 7.40 14.71
CA ARG A 62 -16.75 6.99 13.29
C ARG A 62 -15.41 6.36 12.93
N MET A 63 -15.47 5.13 12.44
CA MET A 63 -14.31 4.35 12.01
C MET A 63 -14.36 4.09 10.51
N LEU A 64 -13.31 4.44 9.79
CA LEU A 64 -13.11 4.02 8.40
C LEU A 64 -12.26 2.74 8.38
N ALA A 65 -12.55 1.88 7.42
CA ALA A 65 -11.80 0.66 7.16
C ALA A 65 -11.49 0.56 5.65
N GLN A 66 -10.73 -0.46 5.27
CA GLN A 66 -10.15 -0.68 3.95
C GLN A 66 -9.03 0.31 3.61
N SER A 67 -7.81 -0.23 3.47
CA SER A 67 -6.60 0.59 3.29
C SER A 67 -6.68 1.56 2.11
N SER A 68 -7.25 1.12 0.98
CA SER A 68 -7.41 1.97 -0.21
C SER A 68 -8.42 3.12 0.03
N ALA A 69 -9.51 2.85 0.77
CA ALA A 69 -10.48 3.89 1.12
C ALA A 69 -9.91 4.91 2.11
N ILE A 70 -9.16 4.43 3.12
CA ILE A 70 -8.46 5.28 4.09
C ILE A 70 -7.40 6.13 3.37
N LEU A 71 -6.61 5.52 2.49
CA LEU A 71 -5.59 6.24 1.72
C LEU A 71 -6.22 7.36 0.87
N ARG A 72 -7.31 7.07 0.17
CA ARG A 72 -8.04 8.06 -0.64
C ARG A 72 -8.55 9.22 0.22
N TYR A 73 -9.12 8.91 1.38
CA TYR A 73 -9.59 9.93 2.33
C TYR A 73 -8.46 10.83 2.81
N VAL A 74 -7.34 10.24 3.25
CA VAL A 74 -6.16 10.99 3.71
C VAL A 74 -5.54 11.80 2.57
N ALA A 75 -5.43 11.23 1.37
CA ALA A 75 -4.93 11.93 0.18
C ALA A 75 -5.81 13.13 -0.18
N THR A 76 -7.14 13.00 -0.06
CA THR A 76 -8.07 14.11 -0.28
C THR A 76 -7.83 15.24 0.72
N LEU A 77 -7.68 14.92 2.01
CA LEU A 77 -7.37 15.91 3.05
C LEU A 77 -6.03 16.62 2.81
N GLY A 78 -5.03 15.88 2.31
CA GLY A 78 -3.68 16.39 2.02
C GLY A 78 -3.53 17.06 0.64
N GLY A 79 -4.60 17.17 -0.16
CA GLY A 79 -4.53 17.72 -1.52
C GLY A 79 -3.73 16.85 -2.51
N LEU A 80 -3.65 15.54 -2.25
CA LEU A 80 -2.95 14.52 -3.05
C LEU A 80 -3.92 13.59 -3.80
N HIS A 81 -5.21 13.93 -3.79
CA HIS A 81 -6.27 13.33 -4.58
C HIS A 81 -7.18 14.45 -5.09
N PRO A 82 -7.40 14.58 -6.41
CA PRO A 82 -8.12 15.71 -6.99
C PRO A 82 -9.62 15.65 -6.69
N SER A 83 -10.27 16.81 -6.75
CA SER A 83 -11.72 16.92 -6.64
C SER A 83 -12.46 16.76 -7.97
N ASP A 84 -11.76 16.89 -9.10
CA ASP A 84 -12.33 16.60 -10.42
C ASP A 84 -12.65 15.11 -10.53
N PRO A 85 -13.91 14.73 -10.86
CA PRO A 85 -14.31 13.33 -10.85
C PRO A 85 -13.54 12.44 -11.84
N LEU A 86 -13.15 12.97 -13.01
CA LEU A 86 -12.44 12.20 -14.02
C LEU A 86 -10.99 11.98 -13.59
N GLU A 87 -10.31 13.02 -13.11
CA GLU A 87 -8.94 12.90 -12.59
C GLU A 87 -8.89 12.00 -11.34
N ALA A 88 -9.88 12.11 -10.46
CA ALA A 88 -10.03 11.20 -9.32
C ALA A 88 -10.19 9.74 -9.78
N ALA A 89 -11.08 9.48 -10.75
CA ALA A 89 -11.29 8.14 -11.29
C ALA A 89 -10.04 7.54 -11.97
N ARG A 90 -9.21 8.37 -12.60
CA ARG A 90 -7.92 7.93 -13.18
C ARG A 90 -6.96 7.44 -12.08
N ILE A 91 -6.85 8.19 -10.99
CA ILE A 91 -6.02 7.79 -9.84
C ILE A 91 -6.60 6.51 -9.22
N ASP A 92 -7.91 6.45 -9.04
CA ASP A 92 -8.61 5.30 -8.47
C ASP A 92 -8.44 4.02 -9.31
N SER A 93 -8.40 4.15 -10.64
CA SER A 93 -8.15 3.01 -11.53
C SER A 93 -6.74 2.44 -11.32
N ILE A 94 -5.73 3.31 -11.13
CA ILE A 94 -4.36 2.88 -10.83
C ILE A 94 -4.28 2.26 -9.43
N MET A 95 -5.00 2.81 -8.44
CA MET A 95 -5.08 2.21 -7.11
C MET A 95 -5.73 0.82 -7.14
N SER A 96 -6.71 0.60 -8.01
CA SER A 96 -7.36 -0.71 -8.17
C SER A 96 -6.43 -1.72 -8.85
N GLU A 97 -5.59 -1.28 -9.79
CA GLU A 97 -4.54 -2.10 -10.40
C GLU A 97 -3.55 -2.66 -9.34
N GLU A 98 -3.32 -1.97 -8.22
CA GLU A 98 -2.50 -2.51 -7.12
C GLU A 98 -3.13 -3.76 -6.50
N GLU A 99 -4.44 -3.80 -6.38
CA GLU A 99 -5.14 -4.96 -5.84
C GLU A 99 -4.99 -6.18 -6.78
N ASP A 100 -5.12 -5.98 -8.10
CA ASP A 100 -4.91 -7.03 -9.10
C ASP A 100 -3.45 -7.50 -9.11
N PHE A 101 -2.50 -6.56 -9.10
CA PHE A 101 -1.08 -6.84 -9.04
C PHE A 101 -0.70 -7.72 -7.85
N PHE A 102 -1.20 -7.43 -6.66
CA PHE A 102 -0.83 -8.14 -5.43
C PHE A 102 -1.78 -9.28 -5.04
N SER A 103 -2.83 -9.55 -5.80
CA SER A 103 -3.82 -10.58 -5.46
C SER A 103 -3.20 -11.97 -5.27
N GLY A 104 -2.40 -12.42 -6.22
CA GLY A 104 -1.75 -13.73 -6.16
C GLY A 104 -0.75 -13.85 -5.01
N ILE A 105 0.01 -12.78 -4.73
CA ILE A 105 0.91 -12.71 -3.55
C ILE A 105 0.10 -12.83 -2.27
N THR A 106 -1.00 -12.07 -2.16
CA THR A 106 -1.85 -12.05 -0.97
C THR A 106 -2.49 -13.42 -0.72
N ILE A 107 -3.05 -14.04 -1.76
CA ILE A 107 -3.70 -15.35 -1.67
C ILE A 107 -2.68 -16.43 -1.29
N SER A 108 -1.53 -16.49 -1.96
CA SER A 108 -0.52 -17.52 -1.68
C SER A 108 0.14 -17.36 -0.29
N ARG A 109 0.17 -16.15 0.26
CA ARG A 109 0.70 -15.87 1.61
C ARG A 109 -0.31 -16.17 2.72
N TYR A 110 -1.59 -15.92 2.48
CA TYR A 110 -2.67 -16.04 3.45
C TYR A 110 -3.75 -17.02 2.96
N SER A 111 -3.33 -18.12 2.36
CA SER A 111 -4.18 -19.06 1.65
C SER A 111 -5.41 -19.50 2.46
N ALA A 112 -5.26 -19.81 3.74
CA ALA A 112 -6.37 -20.23 4.60
C ALA A 112 -7.48 -19.17 4.71
N ARG A 113 -7.13 -17.88 4.68
CA ARG A 113 -8.09 -16.76 4.73
C ARG A 113 -8.99 -16.71 3.49
N PHE A 114 -8.49 -17.23 2.36
CA PHE A 114 -9.18 -17.23 1.07
C PHE A 114 -9.79 -18.59 0.71
N GLY A 115 -9.88 -19.53 1.68
CA GLY A 115 -10.42 -20.85 1.44
C GLY A 115 -9.43 -21.88 0.86
N TYR A 116 -8.17 -21.49 0.69
CA TYR A 116 -7.10 -22.37 0.17
C TYR A 116 -6.23 -22.93 1.31
N GLY A 117 -6.83 -23.29 2.45
CA GLY A 117 -6.10 -23.84 3.59
C GLY A 117 -5.38 -25.16 3.31
N HIS A 118 -5.74 -25.83 2.22
CA HIS A 118 -5.11 -27.06 1.73
C HIS A 118 -3.89 -26.81 0.81
N MET A 119 -3.55 -25.56 0.54
CA MET A 119 -2.37 -25.20 -0.27
C MET A 119 -1.11 -25.64 0.46
N ASP A 120 -0.45 -26.68 -0.03
CA ASP A 120 0.84 -27.15 0.45
C ASP A 120 2.01 -26.28 -0.08
N ASP A 121 3.21 -26.60 0.31
CA ASP A 121 4.39 -25.82 -0.06
C ASP A 121 4.78 -26.02 -1.52
N GLU A 122 4.54 -27.19 -2.10
CA GLU A 122 4.82 -27.48 -3.52
C GLU A 122 3.89 -26.66 -4.42
N PHE A 123 2.60 -26.68 -4.18
CA PHE A 123 1.63 -25.87 -4.93
C PHE A 123 1.87 -24.37 -4.74
N ARG A 124 2.23 -23.94 -3.52
CA ARG A 124 2.61 -22.55 -3.27
C ARG A 124 3.83 -22.12 -4.07
N ALA A 125 4.84 -23.00 -4.18
CA ALA A 125 6.04 -22.72 -4.97
C ALA A 125 5.71 -22.61 -6.47
N GLU A 126 4.82 -23.45 -7.00
CA GLU A 126 4.33 -23.36 -8.38
C GLU A 126 3.61 -22.03 -8.64
N VAL A 127 2.69 -21.64 -7.75
CA VAL A 127 1.99 -20.35 -7.83
C VAL A 127 2.99 -19.19 -7.82
N ARG A 128 4.00 -19.22 -6.93
CA ARG A 128 5.02 -18.17 -6.85
C ARG A 128 5.90 -18.10 -8.08
N LYS A 129 6.23 -19.25 -8.65
CA LYS A 129 6.97 -19.30 -9.92
C LYS A 129 6.16 -18.64 -11.04
N ASN A 130 4.89 -18.97 -11.18
CA ASN A 130 4.03 -18.35 -12.20
C ASN A 130 3.87 -16.83 -11.98
N LEU A 131 3.73 -16.39 -10.71
CA LEU A 131 3.71 -14.97 -10.38
C LEU A 131 4.98 -14.27 -10.86
N ASN A 132 6.17 -14.85 -10.62
CA ASN A 132 7.45 -14.30 -11.06
C ASN A 132 7.60 -14.24 -12.56
N ASP A 133 7.24 -15.34 -13.24
CA ASP A 133 7.56 -15.51 -14.65
C ASP A 133 6.60 -14.73 -15.56
N GLU A 134 5.33 -14.59 -15.15
CA GLU A 134 4.29 -14.09 -16.05
C GLU A 134 3.44 -12.94 -15.46
N ILE A 135 2.88 -13.15 -14.27
CA ILE A 135 1.84 -12.24 -13.76
C ILE A 135 2.43 -10.89 -13.33
N LEU A 136 3.41 -10.91 -12.43
CA LEU A 136 4.05 -9.68 -11.95
C LEU A 136 4.74 -8.90 -13.09
N PRO A 137 5.50 -9.54 -14.02
CA PRO A 137 6.03 -8.86 -15.18
C PRO A 137 4.99 -8.19 -16.08
N LYS A 138 3.80 -8.80 -16.22
CA LYS A 138 2.70 -8.20 -16.99
C LYS A 138 2.24 -6.88 -16.36
N HIS A 139 1.97 -6.89 -15.06
CA HIS A 139 1.54 -5.69 -14.33
C HIS A 139 2.65 -4.63 -14.25
N LEU A 140 3.91 -5.04 -14.07
CA LEU A 140 5.05 -4.13 -14.09
C LEU A 140 5.19 -3.40 -15.43
N ARG A 141 4.90 -4.08 -16.55
CA ARG A 141 4.88 -3.40 -17.87
C ARG A 141 3.79 -2.34 -17.96
N PHE A 142 2.62 -2.52 -17.32
CA PHE A 142 1.60 -1.47 -17.27
C PHE A 142 2.09 -0.24 -16.50
N LEU A 143 2.71 -0.45 -15.32
CA LEU A 143 3.27 0.66 -14.55
C LEU A 143 4.41 1.37 -15.29
N GLU A 144 5.32 0.61 -15.92
CA GLU A 144 6.42 1.16 -16.72
C GLU A 144 5.89 2.00 -17.88
N GLY A 145 4.81 1.55 -18.55
CA GLY A 145 4.14 2.29 -19.61
C GLY A 145 3.52 3.60 -19.12
N LEU A 146 2.76 3.57 -18.02
CA LEU A 146 2.19 4.78 -17.42
C LEU A 146 3.28 5.81 -17.07
N LEU A 147 4.40 5.34 -16.53
CA LEU A 147 5.52 6.20 -16.15
C LEU A 147 6.30 6.70 -17.37
N ALA A 148 6.39 5.93 -18.46
CA ALA A 148 7.00 6.37 -19.70
C ALA A 148 6.22 7.52 -20.36
N ASP A 149 4.89 7.50 -20.25
CA ASP A 149 4.01 8.56 -20.76
C ASP A 149 3.91 9.76 -19.80
N SER A 150 4.34 9.59 -18.55
CA SER A 150 4.26 10.62 -17.53
C SER A 150 5.38 11.67 -17.67
N LYS A 151 5.00 12.94 -17.85
CA LYS A 151 5.97 14.05 -17.88
C LYS A 151 6.54 14.39 -16.49
N THR A 152 5.88 13.96 -15.45
CA THR A 152 6.25 14.28 -14.06
C THR A 152 6.94 13.12 -13.36
N GLY A 153 6.86 11.90 -13.91
CA GLY A 153 7.36 10.68 -13.26
C GLY A 153 6.50 10.19 -12.09
N TRP A 154 5.26 10.68 -11.95
CA TRP A 154 4.23 10.12 -11.07
C TRP A 154 3.25 9.28 -11.88
N LEU A 155 2.70 8.20 -11.30
CA LEU A 155 1.85 7.23 -12.01
C LEU A 155 0.66 7.85 -12.73
N ALA A 156 0.01 8.81 -12.11
CA ALA A 156 -1.14 9.50 -12.71
C ALA A 156 -0.75 10.75 -13.53
N GLY A 157 0.54 11.06 -13.69
CA GLY A 157 1.02 12.25 -14.39
C GLY A 157 0.73 13.57 -13.67
N THR A 158 0.37 13.54 -12.40
CA THR A 158 0.08 14.71 -11.56
C THR A 158 1.34 15.51 -11.24
N GLU A 159 1.22 16.79 -10.89
CA GLU A 159 2.37 17.62 -10.50
C GLU A 159 3.06 17.15 -9.22
N LYS A 160 2.28 16.64 -8.28
CA LYS A 160 2.70 16.06 -7.00
C LYS A 160 2.40 14.57 -6.98
N PRO A 161 3.00 13.78 -6.06
CA PRO A 161 2.58 12.39 -5.88
C PRO A 161 1.10 12.32 -5.53
N SER A 162 0.43 11.30 -6.00
CA SER A 162 -0.98 11.01 -5.74
C SER A 162 -1.18 9.76 -4.90
N ALA A 163 -2.40 9.47 -4.50
CA ALA A 163 -2.73 8.23 -3.81
C ALA A 163 -2.23 6.97 -4.55
N ALA A 164 -2.16 7.01 -5.89
CA ALA A 164 -1.65 5.92 -6.71
C ALA A 164 -0.15 5.61 -6.45
N ASP A 165 0.67 6.65 -6.27
CA ASP A 165 2.10 6.46 -6.01
C ASP A 165 2.33 5.89 -4.61
N PHE A 166 1.57 6.35 -3.62
CA PHE A 166 1.67 5.87 -2.24
C PHE A 166 1.19 4.43 -2.08
N VAL A 167 0.18 3.99 -2.82
CA VAL A 167 -0.28 2.60 -2.72
C VAL A 167 0.76 1.62 -3.29
N PHE A 168 1.43 1.98 -4.39
CA PHE A 168 2.38 1.10 -5.05
C PHE A 168 3.76 1.09 -4.41
N VAL A 169 4.38 2.25 -4.14
CA VAL A 169 5.80 2.32 -3.78
C VAL A 169 6.17 1.50 -2.55
N PRO A 170 5.50 1.59 -1.39
CA PRO A 170 5.84 0.76 -0.23
C PRO A 170 5.67 -0.74 -0.50
N ARG A 171 4.67 -1.10 -1.31
CA ARG A 171 4.37 -2.48 -1.65
C ARG A 171 5.37 -3.08 -2.63
N LEU A 172 5.81 -2.31 -3.63
CA LEU A 172 6.86 -2.73 -4.56
C LEU A 172 8.20 -2.94 -3.82
N ARG A 173 8.55 -2.05 -2.90
CA ARG A 173 9.74 -2.23 -2.05
C ARG A 173 9.65 -3.51 -1.20
N TRP A 174 8.48 -3.73 -0.59
CA TRP A 174 8.25 -4.96 0.17
C TRP A 174 8.29 -6.22 -0.71
N LEU A 175 7.79 -6.15 -1.95
CA LEU A 175 7.76 -7.27 -2.89
C LEU A 175 9.14 -7.87 -3.11
N VAL A 176 10.14 -7.00 -3.34
CA VAL A 176 11.53 -7.40 -3.66
C VAL A 176 12.47 -7.39 -2.44
N SER A 177 11.94 -7.27 -1.24
CA SER A 177 12.76 -7.19 0.00
C SER A 177 13.30 -8.54 0.50
N GLY A 178 12.94 -9.64 -0.16
CA GLY A 178 13.22 -11.00 0.33
C GLY A 178 12.20 -11.53 1.35
N ALA A 179 11.19 -10.73 1.75
CA ALA A 179 10.15 -11.16 2.68
C ALA A 179 9.08 -12.09 2.06
N ASN A 180 9.17 -12.33 0.77
CA ASN A 180 8.24 -13.15 0.00
C ASN A 180 8.98 -14.33 -0.63
N ASP A 181 8.93 -15.49 0.02
CA ASP A 181 9.55 -16.70 -0.49
C ASP A 181 9.12 -16.98 -1.94
N GLY A 182 10.06 -17.32 -2.80
CA GLY A 182 9.82 -17.62 -4.21
C GLY A 182 9.52 -16.38 -5.08
N ILE A 183 9.71 -15.17 -4.58
CA ILE A 183 9.68 -13.94 -5.39
C ILE A 183 11.09 -13.38 -5.54
N ASP A 184 11.49 -13.10 -6.78
CA ASP A 184 12.85 -12.63 -7.09
C ASP A 184 13.09 -11.22 -6.56
N GLY A 185 14.19 -11.04 -5.83
CA GLY A 185 14.61 -9.73 -5.33
C GLY A 185 15.02 -8.75 -6.43
N ASN A 186 15.37 -9.26 -7.63
CA ASN A 186 15.75 -8.48 -8.81
C ASN A 186 14.61 -8.29 -9.83
N LEU A 187 13.39 -8.64 -9.46
CA LEU A 187 12.21 -8.55 -10.34
C LEU A 187 12.04 -7.17 -10.99
N LEU A 188 12.46 -6.11 -10.30
CA LEU A 188 12.32 -4.73 -10.79
C LEU A 188 13.46 -4.27 -11.72
N ASP A 189 14.50 -5.09 -11.98
CA ASP A 189 15.66 -4.65 -12.75
C ASP A 189 15.35 -4.33 -14.20
N GLY A 190 14.35 -4.99 -14.78
CA GLY A 190 13.85 -4.72 -16.12
C GLY A 190 12.92 -3.50 -16.25
N TYR A 191 12.67 -2.77 -15.14
CA TYR A 191 11.66 -1.69 -15.09
C TYR A 191 12.27 -0.39 -14.52
N PRO A 192 13.09 0.32 -15.31
CA PRO A 192 13.85 1.48 -14.83
C PRO A 192 12.94 2.63 -14.36
N LYS A 193 11.80 2.89 -15.01
CA LYS A 193 10.88 3.94 -14.59
C LYS A 193 10.19 3.62 -13.26
N VAL A 194 9.86 2.36 -13.02
CA VAL A 194 9.34 1.91 -11.71
C VAL A 194 10.41 2.12 -10.61
N LYS A 195 11.68 1.82 -10.89
CA LYS A 195 12.79 2.10 -9.97
C LYS A 195 12.99 3.59 -9.73
N GLU A 196 12.88 4.42 -10.77
CA GLU A 196 12.91 5.88 -10.67
C GLU A 196 11.77 6.42 -9.79
N LEU A 197 10.53 5.92 -9.97
CA LEU A 197 9.38 6.27 -9.12
C LEU A 197 9.66 5.96 -7.64
N ILE A 198 10.14 4.75 -7.36
CA ILE A 198 10.48 4.34 -5.99
C ILE A 198 11.52 5.29 -5.40
N ALA A 199 12.61 5.54 -6.11
CA ALA A 199 13.67 6.43 -5.65
C ALA A 199 13.14 7.86 -5.42
N LYS A 200 12.31 8.35 -6.34
CA LYS A 200 11.72 9.68 -6.28
C LYS A 200 10.81 9.88 -5.06
N LEU A 201 9.89 8.95 -4.80
CA LEU A 201 9.01 9.04 -3.63
C LEU A 201 9.80 8.92 -2.34
N MET A 202 10.77 8.01 -2.27
CA MET A 202 11.60 7.80 -1.09
C MET A 202 12.55 8.97 -0.79
N ALA A 203 12.84 9.82 -1.78
CA ALA A 203 13.68 11.02 -1.62
C ALA A 203 12.88 12.27 -1.20
N LEU A 204 11.55 12.21 -1.10
CA LEU A 204 10.75 13.33 -0.61
C LEU A 204 11.17 13.67 0.83
N PRO A 205 11.40 14.97 1.15
CA PRO A 205 11.84 15.38 2.49
C PRO A 205 10.94 14.83 3.61
N GLU A 206 9.64 14.87 3.41
CA GLU A 206 8.65 14.39 4.37
C GLU A 206 8.75 12.86 4.59
N VAL A 207 9.06 12.10 3.54
CA VAL A 207 9.25 10.65 3.62
C VAL A 207 10.57 10.32 4.34
N VAL A 208 11.64 11.05 4.04
CA VAL A 208 12.92 10.91 4.74
C VAL A 208 12.77 11.24 6.22
N GLU A 209 12.07 12.33 6.55
CA GLU A 209 11.81 12.72 7.93
C GLU A 209 10.93 11.69 8.66
N TRP A 210 9.91 11.15 7.98
CA TRP A 210 9.08 10.08 8.54
C TRP A 210 9.91 8.87 8.96
N TYR A 211 10.75 8.34 8.08
CA TYR A 211 11.58 7.16 8.39
C TYR A 211 12.69 7.45 9.39
N ALA A 212 13.19 8.68 9.46
CA ALA A 212 14.14 9.08 10.51
C ALA A 212 13.52 9.03 11.91
N LYS A 213 12.22 9.36 12.01
CA LYS A 213 11.47 9.34 13.28
C LYS A 213 10.85 7.96 13.59
N ASN A 214 10.55 7.19 12.54
CA ASN A 214 9.82 5.92 12.61
C ASN A 214 10.58 4.85 11.81
N PRO A 215 11.77 4.42 12.25
CA PRO A 215 12.50 3.37 11.55
C PRO A 215 11.65 2.10 11.53
N PRO A 216 11.61 1.37 10.40
CA PRO A 216 10.92 0.08 10.36
C PRO A 216 11.53 -0.86 11.39
N PRO A 217 10.73 -1.74 12.03
CA PRO A 217 11.25 -2.74 12.93
C PRO A 217 12.28 -3.63 12.22
N GLN A 218 13.36 -3.95 12.95
CA GLN A 218 14.44 -4.81 12.47
C GLN A 218 14.00 -6.27 12.33
#